data_9ea458a031a6d59ebfe89182cb9d5f98
#
_entry.id   9ea458a031a6d59ebfe89182cb9d5f98
#
_cell.length_a   1.000
_cell.length_b   1.000
_cell.length_c   1.000
_cell.angle_alpha   90.00
_cell.angle_beta   90.00
_cell.angle_gamma   90.00
#
_symmetry.space_group_name_H-M   'P 1'
#
loop_
_entity.id
_entity.type
_entity.pdbx_description
1 polymer ?
#
loop_
_entity_poly.entity_id
_entity_poly.type
_entity_poly.pdbx_seq_one_letter_code
_entity_poly.pdbx_strand_id
1 'polypeptide(L)'
;QYSPLIDEWVSEPDKGVYNAMNKAIQVAQGEYINFMNSGDAYAAVDVLPQVLPRLCGKDFYIGDEKREQGSKLKIVHAPERIHFISIAHSALKHQATFIRTQLLKDRPYDESYKIAADWEHMFHAFIFDNATYERLPLLVSDFDLSGVSSSKELEALQQQECHRIRASHLPPRICEFVEGENNKYQLKL
;
A
#
# COMPACT_ATOMS: atom_id res chain seq x y z
N GLN A 1 -24.96 -4.41 -13.56
CA GLN A 1 -25.58 -3.13 -13.13
C GLN A 1 -24.62 -1.95 -13.27
N TYR A 2 -23.31 -2.10 -12.98
CA TYR A 2 -22.29 -1.04 -13.02
C TYR A 2 -21.46 -1.00 -14.31
N SER A 3 -21.64 -1.95 -15.21
CA SER A 3 -20.85 -2.07 -16.45
C SER A 3 -20.72 -0.78 -17.26
N PRO A 4 -21.76 0.10 -17.37
CA PRO A 4 -21.62 1.36 -18.09
C PRO A 4 -20.72 2.42 -17.41
N LEU A 5 -20.31 2.16 -16.15
CA LEU A 5 -19.45 3.06 -15.34
C LEU A 5 -18.03 2.54 -15.23
N ILE A 6 -17.71 1.42 -15.87
CA ILE A 6 -16.42 0.74 -15.79
C ILE A 6 -15.83 0.70 -17.20
N ASP A 7 -14.67 1.31 -17.38
CA ASP A 7 -13.98 1.35 -18.67
C ASP A 7 -13.48 -0.04 -19.09
N GLU A 8 -12.94 -0.80 -18.13
CA GLU A 8 -12.43 -2.14 -18.37
C GLU A 8 -12.66 -3.03 -17.15
N TRP A 9 -13.06 -4.28 -17.36
CA TRP A 9 -13.17 -5.28 -16.31
C TRP A 9 -12.75 -6.66 -16.78
N VAL A 10 -12.15 -7.42 -15.87
CA VAL A 10 -11.73 -8.82 -16.10
C VAL A 10 -12.25 -9.67 -14.95
N SER A 11 -12.83 -10.83 -15.30
CA SER A 11 -13.24 -11.84 -14.32
C SER A 11 -12.69 -13.19 -14.78
N GLU A 12 -11.61 -13.60 -14.13
CA GLU A 12 -10.92 -14.85 -14.42
C GLU A 12 -10.26 -15.40 -13.14
N PRO A 13 -9.90 -16.69 -13.09
CA PRO A 13 -9.14 -17.23 -11.99
C PRO A 13 -7.79 -16.52 -11.82
N ASP A 14 -7.41 -16.26 -10.57
CA ASP A 14 -6.11 -15.74 -10.19
C ASP A 14 -5.37 -16.67 -9.23
N LYS A 15 -4.11 -16.37 -8.96
CA LYS A 15 -3.23 -17.09 -8.03
C LYS A 15 -3.07 -16.38 -6.70
N GLY A 16 -3.91 -15.39 -6.42
CA GLY A 16 -3.89 -14.53 -5.24
C GLY A 16 -3.97 -13.05 -5.58
N VAL A 17 -4.15 -12.21 -4.56
CA VAL A 17 -4.43 -10.78 -4.70
C VAL A 17 -3.40 -10.05 -5.57
N TYR A 18 -2.11 -10.31 -5.40
CA TYR A 18 -1.07 -9.65 -6.18
C TYR A 18 -1.01 -10.12 -7.65
N ASN A 19 -1.41 -11.36 -7.93
CA ASN A 19 -1.58 -11.82 -9.32
C ASN A 19 -2.73 -11.04 -10.00
N ALA A 20 -3.84 -10.85 -9.32
CA ALA A 20 -4.95 -10.03 -9.83
C ALA A 20 -4.53 -8.57 -10.01
N MET A 21 -3.82 -7.99 -9.04
CA MET A 21 -3.30 -6.62 -9.14
C MET A 21 -2.29 -6.46 -10.29
N ASN A 22 -1.38 -7.41 -10.48
CA ASN A 22 -0.43 -7.39 -11.60
C ASN A 22 -1.13 -7.44 -12.96
N LYS A 23 -2.19 -8.23 -13.10
CA LYS A 23 -3.01 -8.22 -14.31
C LYS A 23 -3.67 -6.86 -14.53
N ALA A 24 -4.21 -6.24 -13.48
CA ALA A 24 -4.79 -4.90 -13.56
C ALA A 24 -3.76 -3.83 -13.94
N ILE A 25 -2.54 -3.92 -13.41
CA ILE A 25 -1.42 -3.02 -13.76
C ILE A 25 -1.13 -3.08 -15.26
N GLN A 26 -1.15 -4.27 -15.87
CA GLN A 26 -0.83 -4.43 -17.30
C GLN A 26 -1.85 -3.72 -18.21
N VAL A 27 -3.12 -3.73 -17.85
CA VAL A 27 -4.19 -3.12 -18.65
C VAL A 27 -4.43 -1.64 -18.30
N ALA A 28 -3.94 -1.18 -17.16
CA ALA A 28 -4.12 0.19 -16.72
C ALA A 28 -3.51 1.20 -17.69
N GLN A 29 -4.29 2.22 -18.07
CA GLN A 29 -3.91 3.28 -19.01
C GLN A 29 -3.71 4.64 -18.32
N GLY A 30 -4.20 4.80 -17.08
CA GLY A 30 -4.04 6.02 -16.29
C GLY A 30 -2.58 6.27 -15.89
N GLU A 31 -2.22 7.54 -15.67
CA GLU A 31 -0.89 7.92 -15.20
C GLU A 31 -0.61 7.41 -13.78
N TYR A 32 -1.66 7.28 -12.97
CA TYR A 32 -1.59 6.77 -11.59
C TYR A 32 -2.58 5.64 -11.39
N ILE A 33 -2.20 4.70 -10.52
CA ILE A 33 -3.06 3.63 -10.04
C ILE A 33 -3.30 3.84 -8.54
N ASN A 34 -4.55 3.69 -8.13
CA ASN A 34 -4.95 3.51 -6.75
C ASN A 34 -5.71 2.19 -6.65
N PHE A 35 -5.30 1.32 -5.75
CA PHE A 35 -5.97 0.05 -5.53
C PHE A 35 -7.00 0.17 -4.41
N MET A 36 -8.23 -0.18 -4.74
CA MET A 36 -9.33 -0.23 -3.80
C MET A 36 -9.86 -1.66 -3.76
N ASN A 37 -9.60 -2.36 -2.66
CA ASN A 37 -10.01 -3.75 -2.52
C ASN A 37 -11.50 -3.87 -2.20
N SER A 38 -12.04 -5.08 -2.31
CA SER A 38 -13.43 -5.35 -1.94
C SER A 38 -13.67 -5.02 -0.47
N GLY A 39 -14.66 -4.18 -0.20
CA GLY A 39 -15.00 -3.67 1.13
C GLY A 39 -14.45 -2.27 1.41
N ASP A 40 -13.31 -1.90 0.81
CA ASP A 40 -12.75 -0.57 0.95
C ASP A 40 -13.52 0.46 0.11
N ALA A 41 -13.46 1.70 0.49
CA ALA A 41 -14.10 2.81 -0.23
C ALA A 41 -13.28 4.10 -0.15
N TYR A 42 -13.55 5.04 -1.06
CA TYR A 42 -13.12 6.43 -0.83
C TYR A 42 -13.90 7.02 0.36
N ALA A 43 -13.20 7.79 1.18
CA ALA A 43 -13.77 8.38 2.39
C ALA A 43 -14.92 9.35 2.12
N ALA A 44 -14.98 9.93 0.92
CA ALA A 44 -16.06 10.81 0.45
C ALA A 44 -16.17 10.78 -1.08
N VAL A 45 -17.29 11.19 -1.61
CA VAL A 45 -17.58 11.22 -3.06
C VAL A 45 -16.70 12.18 -3.85
N ASP A 46 -16.12 13.17 -3.20
CA ASP A 46 -15.31 14.24 -3.80
C ASP A 46 -13.79 14.02 -3.59
N VAL A 47 -13.37 12.85 -3.09
CA VAL A 47 -11.95 12.52 -2.91
C VAL A 47 -11.19 12.64 -4.23
N LEU A 48 -11.64 11.95 -5.28
CA LEU A 48 -10.97 12.00 -6.59
C LEU A 48 -10.91 13.41 -7.17
N PRO A 49 -12.01 14.20 -7.22
CA PRO A 49 -11.96 15.60 -7.63
C PRO A 49 -10.93 16.45 -6.87
N GLN A 50 -10.68 16.16 -5.59
CA GLN A 50 -9.68 16.87 -4.80
C GLN A 50 -8.25 16.36 -5.03
N VAL A 51 -8.07 15.07 -5.30
CA VAL A 51 -6.77 14.43 -5.51
C VAL A 51 -6.21 14.71 -6.90
N LEU A 52 -7.02 14.51 -7.95
CA LEU A 52 -6.57 14.55 -9.34
C LEU A 52 -5.78 15.83 -9.71
N PRO A 53 -6.17 17.05 -9.30
CA PRO A 53 -5.40 18.26 -9.60
C PRO A 53 -4.03 18.34 -8.91
N ARG A 54 -3.78 17.47 -7.92
CA ARG A 54 -2.54 17.43 -7.13
C ARG A 54 -1.54 16.41 -7.66
N LEU A 55 -1.96 15.50 -8.54
CA LEU A 55 -1.08 14.49 -9.14
C LEU A 55 -0.18 15.14 -10.19
N CYS A 56 0.98 15.63 -9.77
CA CYS A 56 1.90 16.47 -10.57
C CYS A 56 3.29 15.85 -10.69
N GLY A 57 3.40 14.58 -11.08
CA GLY A 57 4.66 13.98 -11.49
C GLY A 57 5.51 13.35 -10.37
N LYS A 58 5.01 13.20 -9.12
CA LYS A 58 5.66 12.35 -8.12
C LYS A 58 5.36 10.88 -8.37
N ASP A 59 6.17 10.01 -7.79
CA ASP A 59 5.98 8.56 -7.93
C ASP A 59 4.89 8.05 -7.00
N PHE A 60 4.75 8.66 -5.82
CA PHE A 60 3.71 8.33 -4.84
C PHE A 60 3.01 9.59 -4.33
N TYR A 61 1.68 9.50 -4.19
CA TYR A 61 0.86 10.46 -3.44
C TYR A 61 0.13 9.71 -2.35
N ILE A 62 0.26 10.17 -1.10
CA ILE A 62 -0.15 9.40 0.07
C ILE A 62 -1.09 10.26 0.91
N GLY A 63 -2.33 9.82 1.05
CA GLY A 63 -3.34 10.44 1.89
C GLY A 63 -3.56 9.73 3.22
N ASP A 64 -4.47 10.29 4.00
CA ASP A 64 -4.88 9.71 5.28
C ASP A 64 -5.91 8.59 5.05
N GLU A 65 -5.94 7.61 5.96
CA GLU A 65 -6.84 6.46 5.93
C GLU A 65 -7.69 6.41 7.20
N LYS A 66 -8.99 6.23 7.02
CA LYS A 66 -9.93 5.96 8.09
C LYS A 66 -10.03 4.45 8.33
N ARG A 67 -10.09 4.05 9.58
CA ARG A 67 -10.36 2.68 10.03
C ARG A 67 -11.48 2.66 11.06
N GLU A 68 -12.45 1.81 10.86
CA GLU A 68 -13.52 1.57 11.81
C GLU A 68 -13.42 0.17 12.42
N GLN A 69 -13.39 0.09 13.76
CA GLN A 69 -13.43 -1.18 14.48
C GLN A 69 -14.50 -1.11 15.58
N GLY A 70 -15.68 -1.63 15.29
CA GLY A 70 -16.85 -1.49 16.18
C GLY A 70 -17.22 -0.01 16.32
N SER A 71 -17.20 0.49 17.55
CA SER A 71 -17.49 1.91 17.85
C SER A 71 -16.24 2.81 17.82
N LYS A 72 -15.07 2.26 17.54
CA LYS A 72 -13.81 3.03 17.52
C LYS A 72 -13.47 3.45 16.10
N LEU A 73 -13.35 4.75 15.92
CA LEU A 73 -12.83 5.38 14.70
C LEU A 73 -11.37 5.76 14.93
N LYS A 74 -10.50 5.37 14.01
CA LYS A 74 -9.09 5.79 13.97
C LYS A 74 -8.78 6.39 12.61
N ILE A 75 -8.15 7.56 12.58
CA ILE A 75 -7.54 8.10 11.37
C ILE A 75 -6.04 7.81 11.44
N VAL A 76 -5.52 7.15 10.42
CA VAL A 76 -4.10 6.90 10.23
C VAL A 76 -3.59 7.95 9.26
N HIS A 77 -2.78 8.86 9.78
CA HIS A 77 -2.25 9.95 8.97
C HIS A 77 -1.08 9.49 8.11
N ALA A 78 -1.05 9.98 6.88
CA ALA A 78 0.12 9.85 6.01
C ALA A 78 1.33 10.56 6.64
N PRO A 79 2.54 10.00 6.54
CA PRO A 79 3.72 10.60 7.13
C PRO A 79 4.11 11.90 6.40
N GLU A 80 4.47 12.93 7.14
CA GLU A 80 5.03 14.17 6.57
C GLU A 80 6.39 13.91 5.90
N ARG A 81 7.15 12.98 6.45
CA ARG A 81 8.44 12.52 5.91
C ARG A 81 8.55 11.02 6.02
N ILE A 82 8.97 10.39 4.92
CA ILE A 82 9.32 8.99 4.90
C ILE A 82 10.79 8.86 5.30
N HIS A 83 11.03 8.19 6.42
CA HIS A 83 12.37 7.85 6.89
C HIS A 83 12.62 6.35 6.68
N PHE A 84 13.89 5.98 6.51
CA PHE A 84 14.29 4.58 6.36
C PHE A 84 13.63 3.68 7.41
N ILE A 85 13.72 4.03 8.69
CA ILE A 85 13.14 3.23 9.77
C ILE A 85 11.63 3.10 9.63
N SER A 86 10.91 4.16 9.25
CA SER A 86 9.45 4.07 9.11
C SER A 86 9.03 3.12 7.99
N ILE A 87 9.67 3.19 6.82
CA ILE A 87 9.35 2.28 5.71
C ILE A 87 9.86 0.86 5.95
N ALA A 88 10.94 0.70 6.72
CA ALA A 88 11.45 -0.62 7.06
C ALA A 88 10.60 -1.38 8.09
N HIS A 89 9.69 -0.70 8.78
CA HIS A 89 8.78 -1.31 9.75
C HIS A 89 7.33 -1.39 9.30
N SER A 90 6.88 -0.51 8.42
CA SER A 90 5.46 -0.39 8.10
C SER A 90 5.25 -0.01 6.65
N ALA A 91 4.30 -0.69 6.01
CA ALA A 91 3.76 -0.26 4.73
C ALA A 91 3.03 1.08 4.87
N LEU A 92 3.09 1.87 3.83
CA LEU A 92 2.15 2.98 3.63
C LEU A 92 0.75 2.42 3.39
N LYS A 93 -0.27 3.23 3.62
CA LYS A 93 -1.66 2.79 3.45
C LYS A 93 -1.99 2.68 1.98
N HIS A 94 -2.03 1.47 1.50
CA HIS A 94 -2.17 1.09 0.09
C HIS A 94 -3.42 1.75 -0.53
N GLN A 95 -4.57 1.66 0.14
CA GLN A 95 -5.83 2.22 -0.33
C GLN A 95 -5.84 3.76 -0.37
N ALA A 96 -5.00 4.39 0.44
CA ALA A 96 -4.84 5.85 0.47
C ALA A 96 -3.66 6.35 -0.38
N THR A 97 -3.05 5.46 -1.18
CA THR A 97 -1.85 5.77 -1.97
C THR A 97 -2.14 5.69 -3.47
N PHE A 98 -1.77 6.74 -4.19
CA PHE A 98 -1.75 6.78 -5.65
C PHE A 98 -0.30 6.57 -6.11
N ILE A 99 -0.09 5.56 -6.95
CA ILE A 99 1.23 5.13 -7.40
C ILE A 99 1.33 5.39 -8.91
N ARG A 100 2.44 5.96 -9.36
CA ARG A 100 2.68 6.15 -10.80
C ARG A 100 2.63 4.78 -11.51
N THR A 101 1.78 4.68 -12.51
CA THR A 101 1.55 3.43 -13.25
C THR A 101 2.85 2.85 -13.83
N GLN A 102 3.73 3.71 -14.34
CA GLN A 102 5.01 3.26 -14.92
C GLN A 102 5.89 2.57 -13.87
N LEU A 103 5.93 3.07 -12.65
CA LEU A 103 6.70 2.43 -11.56
C LEU A 103 6.25 0.98 -11.31
N LEU A 104 4.92 0.75 -11.30
CA LEU A 104 4.34 -0.58 -11.15
C LEU A 104 4.53 -1.46 -12.39
N LYS A 105 4.56 -0.88 -13.59
CA LYS A 105 4.83 -1.63 -14.83
C LYS A 105 6.29 -2.04 -14.93
N ASP A 106 7.22 -1.19 -14.51
CA ASP A 106 8.66 -1.48 -14.52
C ASP A 106 9.03 -2.54 -13.48
N ARG A 107 8.34 -2.52 -12.33
CA ARG A 107 8.53 -3.47 -11.24
C ARG A 107 7.18 -3.91 -10.65
N PRO A 108 6.52 -4.92 -11.25
CA PRO A 108 5.29 -5.49 -10.71
C PRO A 108 5.48 -6.08 -9.31
N TYR A 109 4.38 -6.33 -8.61
CA TYR A 109 4.40 -7.01 -7.32
C TYR A 109 5.00 -8.42 -7.42
N ASP A 110 5.85 -8.79 -6.47
CA ASP A 110 6.37 -10.15 -6.35
C ASP A 110 5.28 -11.08 -5.80
N GLU A 111 4.71 -11.91 -6.67
CA GLU A 111 3.64 -12.85 -6.36
C GLU A 111 4.05 -13.99 -5.41
N SER A 112 5.34 -14.09 -5.07
CA SER A 112 5.82 -15.01 -4.04
C SER A 112 5.44 -14.59 -2.63
N TYR A 113 5.08 -13.31 -2.43
CA TYR A 113 4.46 -12.80 -1.21
C TYR A 113 2.94 -12.88 -1.31
N LYS A 114 2.28 -13.25 -0.22
CA LYS A 114 0.82 -13.37 -0.18
C LYS A 114 0.12 -12.14 0.37
N ILE A 115 0.79 -11.39 1.26
CA ILE A 115 0.18 -10.27 1.99
C ILE A 115 1.07 -9.05 2.13
N ALA A 116 2.34 -9.10 1.70
CA ALA A 116 3.30 -8.01 1.90
C ALA A 116 4.01 -7.55 0.62
N ALA A 117 3.54 -7.94 -0.59
CA ALA A 117 4.18 -7.53 -1.84
C ALA A 117 4.05 -6.03 -2.12
N ASP A 118 2.96 -5.39 -1.69
CA ASP A 118 2.78 -3.95 -1.75
C ASP A 118 3.81 -3.21 -0.90
N TRP A 119 4.07 -3.72 0.32
CA TRP A 119 5.12 -3.19 1.16
C TRP A 119 6.51 -3.44 0.58
N GLU A 120 6.77 -4.62 0.04
CA GLU A 120 8.03 -4.95 -0.62
C GLU A 120 8.32 -4.00 -1.79
N HIS A 121 7.33 -3.76 -2.63
CA HIS A 121 7.43 -2.82 -3.75
C HIS A 121 7.75 -1.39 -3.26
N MET A 122 7.00 -0.89 -2.28
CA MET A 122 7.24 0.44 -1.71
C MET A 122 8.61 0.53 -1.03
N PHE A 123 9.01 -0.51 -0.28
CA PHE A 123 10.30 -0.59 0.37
C PHE A 123 11.43 -0.46 -0.66
N HIS A 124 11.35 -1.23 -1.75
CA HIS A 124 12.35 -1.17 -2.82
C HIS A 124 12.37 0.22 -3.47
N ALA A 125 11.21 0.73 -3.85
CA ALA A 125 11.10 2.02 -4.54
C ALA A 125 11.72 3.18 -3.73
N PHE A 126 11.45 3.25 -2.42
CA PHE A 126 11.97 4.33 -1.57
C PHE A 126 13.44 4.16 -1.20
N ILE A 127 13.91 2.92 -1.04
CA ILE A 127 15.28 2.66 -0.54
C ILE A 127 16.29 2.59 -1.69
N PHE A 128 15.90 2.02 -2.83
CA PHE A 128 16.84 1.74 -3.92
C PHE A 128 16.61 2.59 -5.18
N ASP A 129 15.35 2.93 -5.47
CA ASP A 129 15.03 3.70 -6.68
C ASP A 129 14.90 5.20 -6.41
N ASN A 130 15.06 5.62 -5.13
CA ASN A 130 14.93 7.02 -4.72
C ASN A 130 13.59 7.63 -5.14
N ALA A 131 12.51 6.85 -5.03
CA ALA A 131 11.18 7.26 -5.46
C ALA A 131 10.71 8.53 -4.74
N THR A 132 10.11 9.41 -5.49
CA THR A 132 9.59 10.68 -5.01
C THR A 132 8.17 10.53 -4.47
N TYR A 133 7.83 11.32 -3.45
CA TYR A 133 6.48 11.28 -2.89
C TYR A 133 5.99 12.67 -2.48
N GLU A 134 4.68 12.77 -2.33
CA GLU A 134 4.00 13.92 -1.76
C GLU A 134 2.88 13.46 -0.83
N ARG A 135 2.79 14.08 0.34
CA ARG A 135 1.66 13.88 1.24
C ARG A 135 0.45 14.66 0.75
N LEU A 136 -0.69 13.99 0.63
CA LEU A 136 -1.99 14.61 0.41
C LEU A 136 -2.61 14.93 1.78
N PRO A 137 -2.92 16.19 2.09
CA PRO A 137 -3.59 16.56 3.34
C PRO A 137 -5.11 16.28 3.24
N LEU A 138 -5.46 15.03 2.88
CA LEU A 138 -6.81 14.59 2.59
C LEU A 138 -7.05 13.21 3.21
N LEU A 139 -8.24 13.00 3.75
CA LEU A 139 -8.74 11.68 4.09
C LEU A 139 -9.20 11.00 2.79
N VAL A 140 -8.42 10.02 2.33
CA VAL A 140 -8.61 9.39 1.02
C VAL A 140 -9.46 8.14 1.10
N SER A 141 -9.14 7.23 2.03
CA SER A 141 -9.80 5.92 2.07
C SER A 141 -10.48 5.62 3.40
N ASP A 142 -11.54 4.83 3.31
CA ASP A 142 -12.22 4.13 4.41
C ASP A 142 -11.87 2.65 4.26
N PHE A 143 -11.05 2.14 5.19
CA PHE A 143 -10.51 0.79 5.14
C PHE A 143 -11.42 -0.19 5.90
N ASP A 144 -11.84 -1.25 5.21
CA ASP A 144 -12.61 -2.34 5.80
C ASP A 144 -11.71 -3.29 6.59
N LEU A 145 -11.82 -3.27 7.92
CA LEU A 145 -11.10 -4.17 8.81
C LEU A 145 -11.58 -5.63 8.78
N SER A 146 -12.66 -5.95 8.07
CA SER A 146 -13.13 -7.33 7.88
C SER A 146 -12.34 -8.10 6.83
N GLY A 147 -11.44 -7.42 6.09
CA GLY A 147 -10.64 -7.99 5.02
C GLY A 147 -9.64 -9.07 5.47
N VAL A 148 -9.13 -9.82 4.50
CA VAL A 148 -8.23 -10.97 4.69
C VAL A 148 -6.98 -10.61 5.50
N SER A 149 -6.41 -9.43 5.30
CA SER A 149 -5.19 -8.97 5.98
C SER A 149 -5.36 -8.71 7.49
N SER A 150 -6.59 -8.72 8.01
CA SER A 150 -6.90 -8.44 9.41
C SER A 150 -7.04 -9.70 10.28
N SER A 151 -6.89 -10.90 9.71
CA SER A 151 -7.04 -12.15 10.45
C SER A 151 -5.79 -12.47 11.28
N LYS A 152 -5.98 -13.00 12.49
CA LYS A 152 -4.88 -13.44 13.37
C LYS A 152 -4.01 -14.53 12.74
N GLU A 153 -4.60 -15.36 11.88
CA GLU A 153 -3.89 -16.44 11.17
C GLU A 153 -2.83 -15.89 10.21
N LEU A 154 -3.05 -14.69 9.69
CA LEU A 154 -2.13 -14.04 8.77
C LEU A 154 -1.08 -13.17 9.46
N GLU A 155 -1.24 -12.85 10.75
CA GLU A 155 -0.22 -12.07 11.48
C GLU A 155 1.14 -12.77 11.47
N ALA A 156 1.18 -14.10 11.68
CA ALA A 156 2.42 -14.88 11.64
C ALA A 156 3.03 -14.89 10.24
N LEU A 157 2.20 -15.05 9.21
CA LEU A 157 2.65 -15.00 7.81
C LEU A 157 3.18 -13.61 7.47
N GLN A 158 2.48 -12.56 7.89
CA GLN A 158 2.91 -11.17 7.68
C GLN A 158 4.28 -10.92 8.31
N GLN A 159 4.49 -11.34 9.55
CA GLN A 159 5.78 -11.20 10.23
C GLN A 159 6.89 -11.96 9.48
N GLN A 160 6.60 -13.17 9.00
CA GLN A 160 7.53 -13.97 8.22
C GLN A 160 7.87 -13.30 6.89
N GLU A 161 6.88 -12.79 6.17
CA GLU A 161 7.11 -12.08 4.90
C GLU A 161 7.87 -10.77 5.11
N CYS A 162 7.52 -10.01 6.15
CA CYS A 162 8.25 -8.79 6.52
C CYS A 162 9.72 -9.07 6.88
N HIS A 163 10.00 -10.15 7.60
CA HIS A 163 11.38 -10.57 7.86
C HIS A 163 12.09 -10.94 6.55
N ARG A 164 11.45 -11.74 5.68
CA ARG A 164 12.00 -12.16 4.39
C ARG A 164 12.33 -10.95 3.51
N ILE A 165 11.46 -9.94 3.46
CA ILE A 165 11.68 -8.70 2.70
C ILE A 165 12.93 -7.98 3.23
N ARG A 166 13.02 -7.76 4.53
CA ARG A 166 14.21 -7.12 5.12
C ARG A 166 15.48 -7.91 4.85
N ALA A 167 15.44 -9.22 5.08
CA ALA A 167 16.60 -10.09 4.89
C ALA A 167 17.07 -10.19 3.42
N SER A 168 16.14 -10.06 2.45
CA SER A 168 16.50 -10.08 1.03
C SER A 168 17.05 -8.75 0.51
N HIS A 169 16.70 -7.64 1.15
CA HIS A 169 17.07 -6.31 0.68
C HIS A 169 18.15 -5.62 1.52
N LEU A 170 18.31 -5.99 2.79
CA LEU A 170 19.23 -5.31 3.69
C LEU A 170 20.44 -6.18 4.05
N PRO A 171 21.63 -5.58 4.24
CA PRO A 171 22.75 -6.26 4.85
C PRO A 171 22.36 -6.83 6.23
N PRO A 172 22.88 -8.02 6.63
CA PRO A 172 22.46 -8.70 7.85
C PRO A 172 22.47 -7.82 9.11
N ARG A 173 23.53 -7.03 9.32
CA ARG A 173 23.62 -6.12 10.48
C ARG A 173 22.59 -5.00 10.47
N ILE A 174 22.19 -4.51 9.29
CA ILE A 174 21.14 -3.50 9.19
C ILE A 174 19.77 -4.15 9.46
N CYS A 175 19.56 -5.37 8.98
CA CYS A 175 18.35 -6.13 9.27
C CYS A 175 18.19 -6.37 10.78
N GLU A 176 19.25 -6.84 11.47
CA GLU A 176 19.29 -7.03 12.92
C GLU A 176 18.98 -5.70 13.68
N PHE A 177 19.57 -4.60 13.25
CA PHE A 177 19.32 -3.29 13.85
C PHE A 177 17.85 -2.88 13.71
N VAL A 178 17.29 -2.97 12.51
CA VAL A 178 15.89 -2.64 12.24
C VAL A 178 14.96 -3.51 13.09
N GLU A 179 15.20 -4.81 13.17
CA GLU A 179 14.39 -5.75 13.95
C GLU A 179 14.52 -5.52 15.46
N GLY A 180 15.70 -5.17 15.94
CA GLY A 180 15.92 -4.78 17.33
C GLY A 180 15.20 -3.49 17.74
N GLU A 181 15.07 -2.52 16.84
CA GLU A 181 14.32 -1.29 17.07
C GLU A 181 12.79 -1.51 17.05
N ASN A 182 12.30 -2.58 16.41
CA ASN A 182 10.85 -2.87 16.31
C ASN A 182 10.17 -2.92 17.69
N ASN A 183 10.84 -3.47 18.69
CA ASN A 183 10.33 -3.51 20.07
C ASN A 183 10.14 -2.13 20.71
N LYS A 184 10.88 -1.11 20.27
CA LYS A 184 10.77 0.25 20.79
C LYS A 184 9.67 1.07 20.11
N TYR A 185 9.39 0.77 18.82
CA TYR A 185 8.38 1.49 18.04
C TYR A 185 6.97 0.94 18.23
N GLN A 186 6.81 -0.36 18.46
CA GLN A 186 5.50 -0.97 18.78
C GLN A 186 4.94 -0.49 20.13
N LEU A 187 5.77 0.02 21.03
CA LEU A 187 5.34 0.57 22.33
C LEU A 187 4.78 2.00 22.24
N LYS A 188 4.78 2.65 21.07
CA LYS A 188 4.35 4.05 20.87
C LYS A 188 3.23 4.24 19.84
N LEU A 189 2.70 3.16 19.28
CA LEU A 189 1.55 3.16 18.37
C LEU A 189 0.28 2.63 19.06
#